data_19d0cc270d392a432b75917ff83f69b7
#
_entry.id   19d0cc270d392a432b75917ff83f69b7
#
_cell.length_a   1.000
_cell.length_b   1.000
_cell.length_c   1.000
_cell.angle_alpha   90.00
_cell.angle_beta   90.00
_cell.angle_gamma   90.00
#
_symmetry.space_group_name_H-M   'P 1'
#
loop_
_entity.id
_entity.type
_entity.pdbx_description
1 polymer ?
#
loop_
_entity_poly.entity_id
_entity_poly.type
_entity_poly.pdbx_seq_one_letter_code
_entity_poly.pdbx_strand_id
1 'polypeptide(L)'
;MMSVFSVSSIGLVQAADTPIVSTGGVAYNIGIPGNSKFTYSDNVTLGGDAGTTNGNPYQNPNDPNAKGNNIAIGRISLNGSSGGANVALGSKTFLNGKGDYNFLGNFAAGFNSTISNTIAIGSFAGSGATGNKNVWLGTGQAGGSTGNNTVLIGSNSTVDGNFNYGIGHNAVLKGESNAVVGAYNHVTANNTYVLGDHVDTTLNNAVVLGSHSTAESSDVVSTPSYTYAGGTVNFAGTAPVSTVSVGATNQERTITHVAAGRVSADSTDAINGSQLYGANQQIDNLYNKISNIGKEANKGDARAAALAALHPMQFDPDNRVQVMGGIGHYKDANALALGVGYYPKENLLLTAGATVNDHIMANLGVSYKFGENKTLQKISPASYNALEQRVDTLEAQNKKLQETVDMLVQKLNNR
;
A
#
# COMPACT_ATOMS: atom_id res chain seq x y z
N MET A 1 24.98 63.49 -52.75
CA MET A 1 23.75 64.22 -52.43
C MET A 1 23.02 63.30 -51.38
N MET A 2 23.28 63.58 -50.14
CA MET A 2 22.67 62.86 -49.01
C MET A 2 21.46 63.66 -48.53
N SER A 3 20.26 63.15 -48.76
CA SER A 3 19.06 63.76 -48.30
C SER A 3 18.92 63.57 -46.78
N VAL A 4 19.02 64.63 -46.02
CA VAL A 4 18.69 64.74 -44.60
C VAL A 4 17.16 64.63 -44.48
N PHE A 5 16.65 63.49 -43.97
CA PHE A 5 15.26 63.41 -43.53
C PHE A 5 15.13 64.26 -42.28
N SER A 6 14.51 65.45 -42.40
CA SER A 6 14.08 66.23 -41.28
C SER A 6 12.82 65.59 -40.74
N VAL A 7 12.91 64.93 -39.58
CA VAL A 7 11.72 64.56 -38.78
C VAL A 7 11.25 65.82 -38.08
N SER A 8 10.46 66.64 -38.80
CA SER A 8 9.71 67.76 -38.24
C SER A 8 8.37 67.24 -37.78
N SER A 9 8.24 66.97 -36.49
CA SER A 9 7.05 67.04 -35.65
C SER A 9 6.99 66.00 -34.52
N ILE A 10 8.10 65.66 -33.96
CA ILE A 10 8.09 65.27 -32.55
C ILE A 10 8.32 66.64 -31.86
N GLY A 11 7.29 67.20 -31.21
CA GLY A 11 7.47 68.33 -30.34
C GLY A 11 8.50 67.97 -29.27
N LEU A 12 9.73 68.31 -29.56
CA LEU A 12 10.77 68.45 -28.54
C LEU A 12 10.32 69.65 -27.71
N VAL A 13 9.62 69.37 -26.62
CA VAL A 13 9.49 70.39 -25.55
C VAL A 13 10.91 70.54 -25.06
N GLN A 14 11.48 71.63 -25.49
CA GLN A 14 12.74 72.16 -25.00
C GLN A 14 12.60 72.34 -23.50
N ALA A 15 13.07 71.39 -22.70
CA ALA A 15 13.37 71.69 -21.32
C ALA A 15 14.47 72.75 -21.36
N ALA A 16 14.15 73.97 -21.01
CA ALA A 16 15.14 74.98 -20.75
C ALA A 16 15.95 74.51 -19.55
N ASP A 17 16.99 73.72 -19.83
CA ASP A 17 18.00 73.49 -18.80
C ASP A 17 19.29 72.93 -19.42
N THR A 18 20.35 73.63 -19.08
CA THR A 18 21.72 73.23 -19.25
C THR A 18 21.94 71.74 -19.03
N PRO A 19 22.68 71.10 -19.92
CA PRO A 19 23.05 69.68 -19.66
C PRO A 19 23.83 69.64 -18.35
N ILE A 20 23.34 68.85 -17.37
CA ILE A 20 24.11 68.57 -16.17
C ILE A 20 25.26 67.64 -16.62
N VAL A 21 26.39 68.23 -16.92
CA VAL A 21 27.64 67.52 -17.12
C VAL A 21 28.15 67.13 -15.72
N SER A 22 27.86 65.97 -15.22
CA SER A 22 28.59 65.43 -14.10
C SER A 22 29.94 64.87 -14.60
N THR A 23 31.02 65.24 -13.91
CA THR A 23 32.37 64.71 -14.18
C THR A 23 32.40 63.23 -13.81
N GLY A 24 31.73 62.35 -14.61
CA GLY A 24 31.72 60.94 -14.35
C GLY A 24 30.63 60.08 -15.01
N GLY A 25 29.68 60.65 -15.73
CA GLY A 25 28.64 59.89 -16.41
C GLY A 25 27.65 60.75 -17.15
N VAL A 26 27.09 60.28 -18.27
CA VAL A 26 26.10 60.98 -19.08
C VAL A 26 24.71 60.58 -18.65
N ALA A 27 23.97 61.46 -18.00
CA ALA A 27 22.55 61.25 -17.72
C ALA A 27 21.73 61.59 -18.97
N TYR A 28 21.10 60.67 -19.61
CA TYR A 28 20.12 60.84 -20.67
C TYR A 28 18.72 60.96 -20.05
N ASN A 29 18.18 62.17 -19.95
CA ASN A 29 16.80 62.40 -19.58
C ASN A 29 15.98 62.75 -20.82
N ILE A 30 15.22 61.83 -21.34
CA ILE A 30 14.23 62.07 -22.40
C ILE A 30 12.88 62.26 -21.70
N GLY A 31 12.73 63.44 -21.06
CA GLY A 31 11.53 63.70 -20.27
C GLY A 31 10.42 64.40 -21.06
N ILE A 32 9.19 63.99 -20.86
CA ILE A 32 7.96 64.73 -21.12
C ILE A 32 7.79 65.70 -19.94
N PRO A 33 7.26 66.95 -20.14
CA PRO A 33 7.25 67.97 -19.12
C PRO A 33 6.47 67.57 -17.87
N GLY A 34 7.14 67.59 -16.75
CA GLY A 34 6.63 67.26 -15.41
C GLY A 34 7.76 66.69 -14.57
N ASN A 35 8.45 67.49 -13.83
CA ASN A 35 9.44 67.26 -12.77
C ASN A 35 10.17 65.87 -12.75
N SER A 36 10.83 65.47 -13.84
CA SER A 36 11.79 64.40 -13.78
C SER A 36 13.12 64.93 -13.27
N LYS A 37 13.48 64.71 -12.02
CA LYS A 37 14.78 65.06 -11.45
C LYS A 37 15.54 63.83 -11.04
N PHE A 38 16.63 63.52 -11.76
CA PHE A 38 17.65 62.60 -11.29
C PHE A 38 18.93 63.37 -10.94
N THR A 39 19.42 63.15 -9.77
CA THR A 39 20.62 63.74 -9.23
C THR A 39 21.88 62.91 -9.33
N TYR A 40 21.79 61.68 -9.86
CA TYR A 40 22.92 60.78 -9.98
C TYR A 40 23.10 60.26 -11.41
N SER A 41 24.36 60.00 -11.77
CA SER A 41 24.77 59.43 -13.04
C SER A 41 24.16 58.04 -13.30
N ASP A 42 23.95 57.72 -14.55
CA ASP A 42 23.63 56.36 -15.06
C ASP A 42 22.18 55.89 -14.86
N ASN A 43 21.20 56.79 -14.73
CA ASN A 43 19.78 56.42 -14.75
C ASN A 43 19.11 56.76 -16.09
N VAL A 44 18.17 55.92 -16.52
CA VAL A 44 17.32 56.14 -17.70
C VAL A 44 15.87 56.25 -17.24
N THR A 45 15.19 57.37 -17.57
CA THR A 45 13.77 57.56 -17.27
C THR A 45 12.96 58.03 -18.47
N LEU A 46 11.84 57.36 -18.71
CA LEU A 46 10.87 57.70 -19.75
C LEU A 46 9.45 57.63 -19.18
N GLY A 47 8.79 58.77 -19.07
CA GLY A 47 7.40 58.82 -18.61
C GLY A 47 7.16 59.91 -17.55
N GLY A 48 5.91 60.40 -17.44
CA GLY A 48 5.53 61.41 -16.44
C GLY A 48 5.77 60.90 -15.01
N ASP A 49 6.44 61.71 -14.19
CA ASP A 49 6.80 61.38 -12.80
C ASP A 49 7.62 60.10 -12.60
N ALA A 50 8.22 59.54 -13.64
CA ALA A 50 9.13 58.42 -13.53
C ALA A 50 10.39 58.82 -12.74
N GLY A 51 10.74 58.02 -11.72
CA GLY A 51 11.91 58.26 -10.89
C GLY A 51 11.83 59.49 -9.98
N THR A 52 10.69 60.14 -9.85
CA THR A 52 10.52 61.28 -8.94
C THR A 52 10.26 60.79 -7.51
N THR A 53 10.79 61.53 -6.53
CA THR A 53 10.64 61.20 -5.11
C THR A 53 10.30 62.40 -4.29
N ASN A 54 9.19 62.39 -3.58
CA ASN A 54 8.94 63.25 -2.48
C ASN A 54 9.63 62.77 -1.22
N GLY A 55 10.77 63.36 -0.85
CA GLY A 55 11.49 63.01 0.38
C GLY A 55 12.55 61.93 0.25
N ASN A 56 13.21 61.83 -0.87
CA ASN A 56 14.20 60.76 -1.16
C ASN A 56 15.57 60.99 -0.50
N PRO A 57 16.15 59.98 0.20
CA PRO A 57 17.56 59.97 0.57
C PRO A 57 18.53 60.01 -0.63
N TYR A 58 18.07 59.71 -1.85
CA TYR A 58 18.88 59.85 -3.07
C TYR A 58 19.18 61.32 -3.47
N GLN A 59 18.59 62.32 -2.84
CA GLN A 59 18.95 63.68 -3.03
C GLN A 59 20.12 64.19 -2.13
N ASN A 60 20.61 63.31 -1.24
CA ASN A 60 21.79 63.61 -0.43
C ASN A 60 23.05 63.17 -1.14
N PRO A 61 23.88 64.06 -1.70
CA PRO A 61 25.12 63.69 -2.34
C PRO A 61 26.15 63.00 -1.39
N ASN A 62 25.86 62.97 -0.12
CA ASN A 62 26.71 62.37 0.92
C ASN A 62 26.10 61.06 1.48
N ASP A 63 25.00 60.55 0.92
CA ASP A 63 24.45 59.28 1.31
C ASP A 63 25.20 58.15 0.60
N PRO A 64 26.01 57.32 1.33
CA PRO A 64 26.74 56.23 0.74
C PRO A 64 25.83 55.11 0.21
N ASN A 65 24.52 55.17 0.51
CA ASN A 65 23.54 54.20 0.02
C ASN A 65 22.76 54.71 -1.21
N ALA A 66 23.02 55.91 -1.66
CA ALA A 66 22.43 56.45 -2.90
C ALA A 66 23.00 55.66 -4.10
N LYS A 67 22.26 54.72 -4.64
CA LYS A 67 22.68 53.85 -5.75
C LYS A 67 22.03 54.31 -7.06
N GLY A 68 22.86 54.48 -8.11
CA GLY A 68 22.44 54.74 -9.47
C GLY A 68 22.10 53.50 -10.30
N ASN A 69 22.21 53.61 -11.60
CA ASN A 69 22.04 52.52 -12.60
C ASN A 69 20.57 52.00 -12.67
N ASN A 70 19.58 52.88 -12.47
CA ASN A 70 18.18 52.50 -12.59
C ASN A 70 17.62 52.80 -13.99
N ILE A 71 16.71 51.95 -14.46
CA ILE A 71 15.92 52.18 -15.68
C ILE A 71 14.44 52.26 -15.25
N ALA A 72 13.78 53.37 -15.51
CA ALA A 72 12.38 53.59 -15.23
C ALA A 72 11.63 54.00 -16.50
N ILE A 73 10.82 53.12 -17.04
CA ILE A 73 10.00 53.40 -18.23
C ILE A 73 8.52 53.22 -17.88
N GLY A 74 7.78 54.33 -17.94
CA GLY A 74 6.35 54.33 -17.63
C GLY A 74 5.96 55.38 -16.60
N ARG A 75 4.68 55.71 -16.56
CA ARG A 75 4.17 56.76 -15.66
C ARG A 75 4.34 56.30 -14.19
N ILE A 76 4.96 57.15 -13.36
CA ILE A 76 5.18 56.94 -11.94
C ILE A 76 6.02 55.65 -11.65
N SER A 77 6.79 55.18 -12.63
CA SER A 77 7.72 54.07 -12.44
C SER A 77 8.89 54.51 -11.53
N LEU A 78 9.32 53.67 -10.59
CA LEU A 78 10.34 53.96 -9.56
C LEU A 78 10.07 55.22 -8.70
N ASN A 79 8.87 55.77 -8.69
CA ASN A 79 8.55 56.93 -7.87
C ASN A 79 8.51 56.51 -6.38
N GLY A 80 9.11 57.30 -5.50
CA GLY A 80 9.20 57.00 -4.06
C GLY A 80 10.04 55.77 -3.71
N SER A 81 10.66 55.12 -4.67
CA SER A 81 11.46 53.91 -4.43
C SER A 81 12.90 54.22 -3.98
N SER A 82 13.55 53.23 -3.38
CA SER A 82 14.94 53.28 -2.95
C SER A 82 15.71 52.04 -3.40
N GLY A 83 17.03 52.26 -3.72
CA GLY A 83 17.90 51.21 -4.22
C GLY A 83 18.44 51.51 -5.64
N GLY A 84 19.39 50.68 -6.08
CA GLY A 84 20.07 50.86 -7.36
C GLY A 84 20.03 49.62 -8.26
N ALA A 85 20.43 49.84 -9.52
CA ALA A 85 20.45 48.79 -10.53
C ALA A 85 19.08 48.09 -10.73
N ASN A 86 17.99 48.83 -10.62
CA ASN A 86 16.62 48.35 -10.85
C ASN A 86 16.17 48.68 -12.28
N VAL A 87 15.50 47.73 -12.91
CA VAL A 87 14.80 47.94 -14.18
C VAL A 87 13.29 47.86 -13.91
N ALA A 88 12.57 48.91 -14.13
CA ALA A 88 11.13 49.00 -13.90
C ALA A 88 10.41 49.48 -15.18
N LEU A 89 9.69 48.55 -15.82
CA LEU A 89 9.01 48.76 -17.11
C LEU A 89 7.49 48.67 -16.92
N GLY A 90 6.81 49.79 -16.98
CA GLY A 90 5.35 49.85 -16.84
C GLY A 90 4.88 50.97 -15.89
N SER A 91 3.59 51.26 -15.89
CA SER A 91 3.04 52.28 -15.02
C SER A 91 2.99 51.79 -13.57
N LYS A 92 3.40 52.64 -12.61
CA LYS A 92 3.48 52.35 -11.18
C LYS A 92 4.41 51.18 -10.80
N THR A 93 5.25 50.72 -11.71
CA THR A 93 6.19 49.64 -11.45
C THR A 93 7.22 50.06 -10.40
N PHE A 94 7.39 49.27 -9.35
CA PHE A 94 8.25 49.50 -8.19
C PHE A 94 7.96 50.88 -7.49
N LEU A 95 6.74 51.39 -7.56
CA LEU A 95 6.32 52.57 -6.83
C LEU A 95 6.42 52.29 -5.32
N ASN A 96 7.14 53.18 -4.58
CA ASN A 96 7.49 53.01 -3.17
C ASN A 96 8.24 51.69 -2.85
N GLY A 97 8.85 51.06 -3.84
CA GLY A 97 9.63 49.85 -3.65
C GLY A 97 11.00 50.08 -3.02
N LYS A 98 11.54 49.12 -2.31
CA LYS A 98 12.88 49.16 -1.71
C LYS A 98 13.70 47.97 -2.15
N GLY A 99 15.00 48.21 -2.45
CA GLY A 99 15.94 47.15 -2.78
C GLY A 99 16.64 47.32 -4.11
N ASP A 100 17.59 46.44 -4.38
CA ASP A 100 18.54 46.56 -5.47
C ASP A 100 18.43 45.39 -6.46
N TYR A 101 18.91 45.60 -7.70
CA TYR A 101 19.07 44.55 -8.72
C TYR A 101 17.77 43.88 -9.11
N ASN A 102 16.66 44.60 -9.19
CA ASN A 102 15.38 44.04 -9.56
C ASN A 102 15.08 44.28 -11.05
N PHE A 103 14.43 43.29 -11.68
CA PHE A 103 13.82 43.41 -12.99
C PHE A 103 12.30 43.27 -12.87
N LEU A 104 11.60 44.40 -13.07
CA LEU A 104 10.17 44.49 -12.82
C LEU A 104 9.45 44.92 -14.09
N GLY A 105 8.38 44.25 -14.42
CA GLY A 105 7.62 44.54 -15.64
C GLY A 105 6.12 44.54 -15.43
N ASN A 106 5.44 45.45 -16.19
CA ASN A 106 3.99 45.59 -16.18
C ASN A 106 3.45 46.49 -15.04
N PHE A 107 2.13 46.64 -14.95
CA PHE A 107 1.46 47.59 -14.05
C PHE A 107 1.66 47.20 -12.57
N ALA A 108 2.18 48.11 -11.77
CA ALA A 108 2.36 47.98 -10.33
C ALA A 108 3.15 46.75 -9.87
N ALA A 109 3.97 46.15 -10.73
CA ALA A 109 4.89 45.07 -10.31
C ALA A 109 5.85 45.62 -9.23
N GLY A 110 6.00 44.89 -8.11
CA GLY A 110 6.81 45.31 -6.97
C GLY A 110 6.30 46.57 -6.22
N PHE A 111 5.05 46.95 -6.37
CA PHE A 111 4.45 48.07 -5.67
C PHE A 111 4.52 47.91 -4.14
N ASN A 112 5.01 48.90 -3.39
CA ASN A 112 5.19 48.83 -1.93
C ASN A 112 6.00 47.64 -1.42
N SER A 113 6.85 47.04 -2.24
CA SER A 113 7.64 45.87 -1.88
C SER A 113 9.01 46.21 -1.29
N THR A 114 9.62 45.26 -0.58
CA THR A 114 11.02 45.32 -0.14
C THR A 114 11.73 44.08 -0.67
N ILE A 115 12.24 44.16 -1.90
CA ILE A 115 12.80 43.04 -2.65
C ILE A 115 14.14 43.39 -3.28
N SER A 116 15.03 42.40 -3.39
CA SER A 116 16.31 42.56 -4.09
C SER A 116 16.62 41.32 -4.95
N ASN A 117 17.40 41.51 -6.01
CA ASN A 117 17.78 40.40 -6.93
C ASN A 117 16.54 39.65 -7.46
N THR A 118 15.43 40.34 -7.65
CA THR A 118 14.14 39.70 -7.96
C THR A 118 13.69 40.05 -9.38
N ILE A 119 13.12 39.07 -10.05
CA ILE A 119 12.39 39.23 -11.30
C ILE A 119 10.90 39.17 -10.99
N ALA A 120 10.15 40.26 -11.24
CA ALA A 120 8.70 40.24 -11.08
C ALA A 120 8.04 40.84 -12.34
N ILE A 121 7.40 39.97 -13.12
CA ILE A 121 6.77 40.35 -14.41
C ILE A 121 5.30 39.95 -14.36
N GLY A 122 4.45 40.95 -14.47
CA GLY A 122 3.00 40.82 -14.44
C GLY A 122 2.34 41.89 -13.62
N SER A 123 1.09 42.19 -13.88
CA SER A 123 0.36 43.23 -13.11
C SER A 123 0.29 42.81 -11.64
N PHE A 124 0.75 43.66 -10.74
CA PHE A 124 0.84 43.42 -9.30
C PHE A 124 1.76 42.30 -8.86
N ALA A 125 2.61 41.72 -9.76
CA ALA A 125 3.58 40.71 -9.37
C ALA A 125 4.51 41.26 -8.26
N GLY A 126 4.63 40.55 -7.13
CA GLY A 126 5.43 40.96 -5.98
C GLY A 126 4.96 42.23 -5.26
N SER A 127 3.73 42.67 -5.47
CA SER A 127 3.18 43.86 -4.77
C SER A 127 3.08 43.60 -3.27
N GLY A 128 3.67 44.44 -2.43
CA GLY A 128 3.71 44.28 -0.98
C GLY A 128 4.63 43.18 -0.49
N ALA A 129 5.34 42.48 -1.38
CA ALA A 129 6.22 41.37 -1.03
C ALA A 129 7.53 41.82 -0.37
N THR A 130 8.13 40.91 0.40
CA THR A 130 9.47 41.06 0.99
C THR A 130 10.36 39.87 0.67
N GLY A 131 11.66 40.07 0.52
CA GLY A 131 12.61 39.01 0.29
C GLY A 131 13.55 39.26 -0.90
N ASN A 132 14.38 38.28 -1.20
CA ASN A 132 15.37 38.41 -2.27
C ASN A 132 15.59 37.12 -3.07
N LYS A 133 16.22 37.28 -4.26
CA LYS A 133 16.51 36.20 -5.19
C LYS A 133 15.27 35.45 -5.66
N ASN A 134 14.20 36.16 -5.95
CA ASN A 134 12.92 35.57 -6.33
C ASN A 134 12.65 35.74 -7.84
N VAL A 135 11.84 34.82 -8.39
CA VAL A 135 11.30 34.91 -9.74
C VAL A 135 9.77 34.77 -9.67
N TRP A 136 9.06 35.85 -9.99
CA TRP A 136 7.60 35.90 -9.94
C TRP A 136 7.04 36.33 -11.30
N LEU A 137 6.40 35.39 -12.00
CA LEU A 137 5.87 35.61 -13.34
C LEU A 137 4.36 35.40 -13.38
N GLY A 138 3.63 36.48 -13.68
CA GLY A 138 2.18 36.45 -13.82
C GLY A 138 1.45 37.46 -12.97
N THR A 139 0.14 37.55 -13.17
CA THR A 139 -0.68 38.58 -12.53
C THR A 139 -0.93 38.28 -11.05
N GLY A 140 -0.70 39.27 -10.16
CA GLY A 140 -0.91 39.10 -8.72
C GLY A 140 -0.01 38.08 -8.05
N GLN A 141 1.01 37.61 -8.75
CA GLN A 141 1.89 36.58 -8.25
C GLN A 141 2.76 37.09 -7.10
N ALA A 142 2.86 36.33 -6.02
CA ALA A 142 3.58 36.70 -4.80
C ALA A 142 3.11 37.98 -4.12
N GLY A 143 1.88 38.42 -4.31
CA GLY A 143 1.32 39.57 -3.62
C GLY A 143 1.35 39.41 -2.10
N GLY A 144 2.04 40.32 -1.37
CA GLY A 144 2.21 40.24 0.09
C GLY A 144 3.08 39.08 0.60
N SER A 145 3.75 38.34 -0.29
CA SER A 145 4.58 37.18 0.07
C SER A 145 5.83 37.57 0.85
N THR A 146 6.29 36.63 1.69
CA THR A 146 7.56 36.74 2.40
C THR A 146 8.42 35.48 2.08
N GLY A 147 9.64 35.68 1.59
CA GLY A 147 10.50 34.56 1.28
C GLY A 147 11.64 34.86 0.34
N ASN A 148 12.66 34.03 0.37
CA ASN A 148 13.86 34.14 -0.45
C ASN A 148 14.04 32.91 -1.32
N ASN A 149 14.68 33.11 -2.49
CA ASN A 149 14.96 31.99 -3.42
C ASN A 149 13.69 31.28 -3.86
N THR A 150 12.61 31.99 -4.08
CA THR A 150 11.32 31.43 -4.49
C THR A 150 11.06 31.64 -5.99
N VAL A 151 10.38 30.65 -6.59
CA VAL A 151 9.92 30.77 -7.97
C VAL A 151 8.42 30.56 -8.00
N LEU A 152 7.66 31.56 -8.45
CA LEU A 152 6.22 31.42 -8.66
C LEU A 152 5.87 31.86 -10.10
N ILE A 153 5.20 30.95 -10.82
CA ILE A 153 4.76 31.16 -12.20
C ILE A 153 3.26 30.92 -12.30
N GLY A 154 2.51 31.89 -12.81
CA GLY A 154 1.06 31.76 -12.94
C GLY A 154 0.32 33.00 -12.46
N SER A 155 -0.68 32.82 -11.57
CA SER A 155 -1.40 33.96 -11.05
C SER A 155 -1.87 33.77 -9.62
N ASN A 156 -1.91 34.89 -8.86
CA ASN A 156 -2.49 34.97 -7.51
C ASN A 156 -1.96 33.96 -6.48
N SER A 157 -0.77 33.40 -6.70
CA SER A 157 -0.16 32.50 -5.71
C SER A 157 0.68 33.32 -4.72
N THR A 158 0.77 32.82 -3.48
CA THR A 158 1.52 33.43 -2.40
C THR A 158 2.50 32.46 -1.79
N VAL A 159 3.59 33.00 -1.20
CA VAL A 159 4.60 32.18 -0.54
C VAL A 159 5.05 32.86 0.75
N ASP A 160 5.10 32.08 1.84
CA ASP A 160 5.71 32.45 3.10
C ASP A 160 6.76 31.41 3.48
N GLY A 161 8.03 31.76 3.32
CA GLY A 161 9.17 30.85 3.53
C GLY A 161 10.09 30.75 2.31
N ASN A 162 11.20 30.07 2.48
CA ASN A 162 12.31 30.08 1.53
C ASN A 162 12.31 28.84 0.64
N PHE A 163 12.98 28.93 -0.52
CA PHE A 163 13.21 27.80 -1.44
C PHE A 163 11.93 27.11 -1.94
N ASN A 164 10.84 27.86 -2.05
CA ASN A 164 9.57 27.33 -2.56
C ASN A 164 9.45 27.55 -4.07
N TYR A 165 8.86 26.55 -4.75
CA TYR A 165 8.63 26.54 -6.20
C TYR A 165 7.15 26.28 -6.47
N GLY A 166 6.47 27.24 -7.09
CA GLY A 166 5.05 27.15 -7.42
C GLY A 166 4.80 27.44 -8.90
N ILE A 167 4.08 26.54 -9.59
CA ILE A 167 3.58 26.77 -10.94
C ILE A 167 2.08 26.52 -10.94
N GLY A 168 1.30 27.59 -11.13
CA GLY A 168 -0.15 27.45 -11.14
C GLY A 168 -0.90 28.69 -10.76
N HIS A 169 -2.10 28.52 -10.25
CA HIS A 169 -3.05 29.58 -9.93
C HIS A 169 -3.58 29.42 -8.51
N ASN A 170 -3.66 30.51 -7.75
CA ASN A 170 -4.19 30.53 -6.38
C ASN A 170 -3.53 29.54 -5.43
N ALA A 171 -2.25 29.22 -5.60
CA ALA A 171 -1.53 28.39 -4.68
C ALA A 171 -1.03 29.17 -3.46
N VAL A 172 -1.08 28.57 -2.29
CA VAL A 172 -0.54 29.11 -1.04
C VAL A 172 0.53 28.14 -0.53
N LEU A 173 1.78 28.59 -0.47
CA LEU A 173 2.92 27.83 0.00
C LEU A 173 3.44 28.44 1.29
N LYS A 174 3.36 27.71 2.40
CA LYS A 174 3.95 28.11 3.68
C LYS A 174 4.95 27.07 4.13
N GLY A 175 6.06 27.54 4.72
CA GLY A 175 7.18 26.69 5.08
C GLY A 175 8.29 26.74 4.03
N GLU A 176 9.17 25.74 4.03
CA GLU A 176 10.40 25.77 3.26
C GLU A 176 10.53 24.59 2.29
N SER A 177 11.18 24.84 1.15
CA SER A 177 11.59 23.79 0.20
C SER A 177 10.41 22.98 -0.39
N ASN A 178 9.25 23.62 -0.57
CA ASN A 178 8.10 22.97 -1.21
C ASN A 178 8.13 23.18 -2.72
N ALA A 179 7.64 22.19 -3.46
CA ALA A 179 7.42 22.29 -4.90
C ALA A 179 5.96 21.92 -5.24
N VAL A 180 5.26 22.86 -5.87
CA VAL A 180 3.81 22.74 -6.13
C VAL A 180 3.52 23.07 -7.57
N VAL A 181 2.89 22.14 -8.29
CA VAL A 181 2.40 22.34 -9.65
C VAL A 181 0.90 22.05 -9.69
N GLY A 182 0.13 23.04 -10.12
CA GLY A 182 -1.33 22.97 -10.20
C GLY A 182 -2.02 24.14 -9.54
N ALA A 183 -3.35 24.12 -9.49
CA ALA A 183 -4.14 25.25 -9.03
C ALA A 183 -4.77 24.97 -7.65
N TYR A 184 -5.08 26.06 -6.92
CA TYR A 184 -5.80 26.01 -5.63
C TYR A 184 -5.18 25.08 -4.58
N ASN A 185 -3.86 24.90 -4.64
CA ASN A 185 -3.16 24.08 -3.65
C ASN A 185 -2.81 24.92 -2.41
N HIS A 186 -3.00 24.36 -1.24
CA HIS A 186 -2.64 24.96 0.04
C HIS A 186 -1.66 24.03 0.77
N VAL A 187 -0.39 24.40 0.75
CA VAL A 187 0.70 23.61 1.37
C VAL A 187 1.27 24.40 2.54
N THR A 188 1.09 23.88 3.75
CA THR A 188 1.65 24.45 4.99
C THR A 188 2.59 23.41 5.61
N ALA A 189 3.71 23.16 4.94
CA ALA A 189 4.63 22.08 5.24
C ALA A 189 6.05 22.41 4.78
N ASN A 190 7.01 21.54 5.07
CA ASN A 190 8.37 21.63 4.57
C ASN A 190 8.72 20.41 3.71
N ASN A 191 9.54 20.61 2.69
CA ASN A 191 10.04 19.56 1.79
C ASN A 191 8.91 18.74 1.14
N THR A 192 7.78 19.36 0.84
CA THR A 192 6.58 18.68 0.30
C THR A 192 6.41 18.97 -1.18
N TYR A 193 6.13 17.93 -1.95
CA TYR A 193 6.02 17.97 -3.41
C TYR A 193 4.59 17.65 -3.83
N VAL A 194 3.95 18.58 -4.52
CA VAL A 194 2.57 18.46 -4.99
C VAL A 194 2.50 18.57 -6.51
N LEU A 195 1.91 17.58 -7.15
CA LEU A 195 1.49 17.65 -8.54
C LEU A 195 -0.02 17.35 -8.58
N GLY A 196 -0.83 18.38 -8.49
CA GLY A 196 -2.27 18.21 -8.36
C GLY A 196 -3.01 19.54 -8.30
N ASP A 197 -4.27 19.46 -8.06
CA ASP A 197 -5.21 20.57 -8.00
C ASP A 197 -6.08 20.40 -6.74
N HIS A 198 -6.37 21.49 -6.02
CA HIS A 198 -7.12 21.43 -4.75
C HIS A 198 -6.51 20.48 -3.71
N VAL A 199 -5.20 20.48 -3.58
CA VAL A 199 -4.48 19.72 -2.54
C VAL A 199 -4.31 20.62 -1.31
N ASP A 200 -4.72 20.11 -0.15
CA ASP A 200 -4.47 20.73 1.15
C ASP A 200 -3.65 19.76 2.02
N THR A 201 -2.47 20.19 2.47
CA THR A 201 -1.61 19.34 3.29
C THR A 201 -0.72 20.14 4.25
N THR A 202 -0.54 19.59 5.44
CA THR A 202 0.39 20.08 6.46
C THR A 202 1.52 19.07 6.73
N LEU A 203 1.57 17.97 5.97
CA LEU A 203 2.52 16.89 6.19
C LEU A 203 3.88 17.20 5.54
N ASN A 204 4.92 17.25 6.36
CA ASN A 204 6.29 17.40 5.89
C ASN A 204 6.80 16.17 5.11
N ASN A 205 7.70 16.41 4.16
CA ASN A 205 8.36 15.38 3.36
C ASN A 205 7.38 14.53 2.52
N ALA A 206 6.16 14.99 2.30
CA ALA A 206 5.15 14.26 1.54
C ALA A 206 5.33 14.44 0.02
N VAL A 207 4.86 13.44 -0.73
CA VAL A 207 4.64 13.55 -2.17
C VAL A 207 3.15 13.34 -2.43
N VAL A 208 2.47 14.31 -3.01
CA VAL A 208 1.02 14.28 -3.26
C VAL A 208 0.76 14.38 -4.76
N LEU A 209 0.14 13.36 -5.32
CA LEU A 209 -0.09 13.25 -6.75
C LEU A 209 -1.59 13.13 -7.05
N GLY A 210 -2.05 14.01 -7.92
CA GLY A 210 -3.44 14.02 -8.41
C GLY A 210 -4.34 15.05 -7.73
N SER A 211 -5.38 15.44 -8.44
CA SER A 211 -6.39 16.39 -7.96
C SER A 211 -7.13 15.85 -6.74
N HIS A 212 -7.38 16.71 -5.75
CA HIS A 212 -8.06 16.37 -4.49
C HIS A 212 -7.39 15.23 -3.69
N SER A 213 -6.11 14.94 -3.95
CA SER A 213 -5.36 14.00 -3.11
C SER A 213 -5.02 14.65 -1.77
N THR A 214 -5.01 13.85 -0.71
CA THR A 214 -4.67 14.30 0.64
C THR A 214 -3.44 13.57 1.17
N ALA A 215 -2.69 14.24 2.04
CA ALA A 215 -1.61 13.61 2.80
C ALA A 215 -1.62 14.18 4.21
N GLU A 216 -1.89 13.35 5.18
CA GLU A 216 -2.02 13.71 6.59
C GLU A 216 -1.08 12.89 7.47
N SER A 217 -0.84 13.33 8.69
CA SER A 217 0.01 12.61 9.64
C SER A 217 -0.54 11.22 9.99
N SER A 218 -1.85 11.03 9.91
CA SER A 218 -2.53 9.74 10.05
C SER A 218 -2.19 8.73 8.96
N ASP A 219 -1.72 9.19 7.79
CA ASP A 219 -1.32 8.33 6.67
C ASP A 219 0.08 7.72 6.84
N VAL A 220 0.85 8.24 7.81
CA VAL A 220 2.21 7.77 8.10
C VAL A 220 2.15 6.68 9.16
N VAL A 221 1.81 5.47 8.73
CA VAL A 221 1.56 4.35 9.64
C VAL A 221 2.76 3.41 9.71
N SER A 222 3.26 3.16 10.93
CA SER A 222 4.24 2.12 11.20
C SER A 222 3.54 0.76 11.32
N THR A 223 3.97 -0.19 10.51
CA THR A 223 3.44 -1.57 10.54
C THR A 223 4.59 -2.56 10.72
N PRO A 224 5.02 -2.82 11.96
CA PRO A 224 6.20 -3.63 12.23
C PRO A 224 5.99 -5.12 11.98
N SER A 225 4.79 -5.63 12.16
CA SER A 225 4.49 -7.06 12.04
C SER A 225 3.01 -7.32 11.82
N TYR A 226 2.72 -8.54 11.39
CA TYR A 226 1.37 -9.11 11.36
C TYR A 226 1.35 -10.43 12.12
N THR A 227 0.42 -10.57 13.08
CA THR A 227 0.23 -11.79 13.87
C THR A 227 -1.01 -12.53 13.42
N TYR A 228 -0.88 -13.84 13.20
CA TYR A 228 -1.95 -14.75 12.81
C TYR A 228 -1.91 -16.01 13.70
N ALA A 229 -2.87 -16.91 13.57
CA ALA A 229 -2.97 -18.11 14.43
C ALA A 229 -1.72 -19.03 14.40
N GLY A 230 -0.93 -18.98 13.32
CA GLY A 230 0.29 -19.79 13.16
C GLY A 230 1.59 -19.11 13.56
N GLY A 231 1.57 -17.82 13.97
CA GLY A 231 2.77 -17.08 14.36
C GLY A 231 2.74 -15.59 14.03
N THR A 232 3.91 -14.98 14.03
CA THR A 232 4.10 -13.56 13.69
C THR A 232 5.11 -13.42 12.56
N VAL A 233 4.77 -12.61 11.57
CA VAL A 233 5.67 -12.20 10.48
C VAL A 233 6.10 -10.76 10.74
N ASN A 234 7.40 -10.50 10.74
CA ASN A 234 7.96 -9.15 10.84
C ASN A 234 8.15 -8.56 9.44
N PHE A 235 7.90 -7.27 9.31
CA PHE A 235 8.03 -6.55 8.04
C PHE A 235 9.28 -5.69 7.99
N ALA A 236 9.78 -5.43 6.79
CA ALA A 236 10.81 -4.44 6.51
C ALA A 236 10.19 -3.03 6.37
N GLY A 237 11.01 -1.97 6.47
CA GLY A 237 10.56 -0.59 6.22
C GLY A 237 9.55 -0.06 7.24
N THR A 238 9.64 -0.46 8.49
CA THR A 238 8.64 -0.22 9.54
C THR A 238 8.58 1.20 10.09
N ALA A 239 9.50 2.08 9.70
CA ALA A 239 9.57 3.47 10.14
C ALA A 239 9.48 4.43 8.95
N PRO A 240 8.30 4.64 8.35
CA PRO A 240 8.15 5.56 7.25
C PRO A 240 8.40 7.01 7.71
N VAL A 241 9.12 7.78 6.91
CA VAL A 241 9.39 9.20 7.20
C VAL A 241 8.23 10.10 6.77
N SER A 242 7.44 9.66 5.79
CA SER A 242 6.26 10.35 5.24
C SER A 242 5.54 9.40 4.28
N THR A 243 4.66 9.94 3.45
CA THR A 243 3.87 9.18 2.49
C THR A 243 3.96 9.72 1.06
N VAL A 244 3.74 8.84 0.09
CA VAL A 244 3.38 9.19 -1.29
C VAL A 244 1.89 8.93 -1.45
N SER A 245 1.09 9.99 -1.47
CA SER A 245 -0.36 9.89 -1.64
C SER A 245 -0.76 10.08 -3.09
N VAL A 246 -1.64 9.21 -3.59
CA VAL A 246 -2.20 9.28 -4.95
C VAL A 246 -3.72 9.48 -4.94
N GLY A 247 -4.32 9.76 -3.79
CA GLY A 247 -5.76 9.91 -3.65
C GLY A 247 -6.18 10.49 -2.31
N ALA A 248 -7.45 10.32 -2.01
CA ALA A 248 -8.09 10.65 -0.73
C ALA A 248 -9.12 9.57 -0.38
N THR A 249 -9.65 9.60 0.83
CA THR A 249 -10.74 8.70 1.24
C THR A 249 -11.91 8.81 0.26
N ASN A 250 -12.36 7.68 -0.29
CA ASN A 250 -13.37 7.55 -1.34
C ASN A 250 -12.97 8.19 -2.69
N GLN A 251 -11.70 8.48 -2.89
CA GLN A 251 -11.11 8.99 -4.13
C GLN A 251 -9.75 8.31 -4.38
N GLU A 252 -9.67 7.02 -4.12
CA GLU A 252 -8.48 6.20 -4.31
C GLU A 252 -8.17 6.04 -5.81
N ARG A 253 -6.87 5.84 -6.13
CA ARG A 253 -6.40 5.59 -7.49
C ARG A 253 -5.63 4.29 -7.57
N THR A 254 -5.85 3.54 -8.65
CA THR A 254 -5.01 2.39 -8.97
C THR A 254 -3.64 2.86 -9.47
N ILE A 255 -2.59 2.14 -9.04
CA ILE A 255 -1.25 2.30 -9.60
C ILE A 255 -1.05 1.17 -10.60
N THR A 256 -0.97 1.51 -11.89
CA THR A 256 -0.81 0.53 -12.99
C THR A 256 0.61 0.51 -13.50
N HIS A 257 0.99 -0.55 -14.26
CA HIS A 257 2.31 -0.72 -14.85
C HIS A 257 3.45 -0.82 -13.83
N VAL A 258 3.13 -1.30 -12.62
CA VAL A 258 4.12 -1.60 -11.60
C VAL A 258 4.86 -2.88 -12.01
N ALA A 259 6.18 -2.81 -12.13
CA ALA A 259 7.02 -3.99 -12.35
C ALA A 259 7.00 -4.92 -11.13
N ALA A 260 7.34 -6.20 -11.33
CA ALA A 260 7.46 -7.13 -10.22
C ALA A 260 8.59 -6.69 -9.27
N GLY A 261 8.26 -6.58 -7.99
CA GLY A 261 9.21 -6.27 -6.93
C GLY A 261 9.99 -7.52 -6.47
N ARG A 262 11.11 -7.30 -5.81
CA ARG A 262 11.87 -8.38 -5.17
C ARG A 262 11.06 -8.97 -4.01
N VAL A 263 11.09 -10.27 -3.88
CA VAL A 263 10.41 -10.97 -2.78
C VAL A 263 11.47 -11.56 -1.85
N SER A 264 11.75 -10.84 -0.77
CA SER A 264 12.69 -11.26 0.28
C SER A 264 12.23 -10.69 1.63
N ALA A 265 12.82 -11.16 2.72
CA ALA A 265 12.45 -10.74 4.07
C ALA A 265 12.75 -9.25 4.36
N ASP A 266 13.68 -8.67 3.64
CA ASP A 266 14.16 -7.30 3.77
C ASP A 266 13.70 -6.36 2.64
N SER A 267 12.91 -6.87 1.68
CA SER A 267 12.44 -6.08 0.55
C SER A 267 11.40 -5.06 0.97
N THR A 268 11.56 -3.84 0.45
CA THR A 268 10.59 -2.75 0.54
C THR A 268 10.01 -2.38 -0.83
N ASP A 269 10.21 -3.23 -1.83
CA ASP A 269 9.66 -3.01 -3.16
C ASP A 269 8.14 -3.24 -3.17
N ALA A 270 7.41 -2.48 -3.97
CA ALA A 270 6.02 -2.77 -4.27
C ALA A 270 5.90 -4.07 -5.06
N ILE A 271 4.87 -4.85 -4.79
CA ILE A 271 4.53 -6.07 -5.55
C ILE A 271 3.33 -5.81 -6.45
N ASN A 272 3.28 -6.47 -7.60
CA ASN A 272 2.14 -6.39 -8.49
C ASN A 272 1.20 -7.60 -8.38
N GLY A 273 0.02 -7.50 -8.99
CA GLY A 273 -1.02 -8.53 -8.90
C GLY A 273 -0.60 -9.92 -9.39
N SER A 274 0.35 -10.02 -10.34
CA SER A 274 0.81 -11.32 -10.83
C SER A 274 1.63 -12.09 -9.79
N GLN A 275 2.34 -11.41 -8.92
CA GLN A 275 3.07 -12.01 -7.82
C GLN A 275 2.11 -12.57 -6.76
N LEU A 276 1.06 -11.82 -6.42
CA LEU A 276 -0.01 -12.29 -5.53
C LEU A 276 -0.79 -13.46 -6.15
N TYR A 277 -1.07 -13.41 -7.45
CA TYR A 277 -1.71 -14.53 -8.16
C TYR A 277 -0.89 -15.83 -8.06
N GLY A 278 0.43 -15.73 -8.25
CA GLY A 278 1.33 -16.88 -8.08
C GLY A 278 1.30 -17.46 -6.65
N ALA A 279 1.25 -16.62 -5.63
CA ALA A 279 1.10 -17.06 -4.24
C ALA A 279 -0.26 -17.75 -4.00
N ASN A 280 -1.35 -17.21 -4.53
CA ASN A 280 -2.68 -17.81 -4.42
C ASN A 280 -2.75 -19.19 -5.10
N GLN A 281 -2.12 -19.37 -6.26
CA GLN A 281 -2.03 -20.68 -6.89
C GLN A 281 -1.33 -21.73 -6.01
N GLN A 282 -0.30 -21.34 -5.28
CA GLN A 282 0.37 -22.26 -4.34
C GLN A 282 -0.56 -22.63 -3.17
N ILE A 283 -1.36 -21.67 -2.67
CA ILE A 283 -2.36 -21.93 -1.63
C ILE A 283 -3.42 -22.90 -2.12
N ASP A 284 -3.93 -22.73 -3.34
CA ASP A 284 -4.91 -23.64 -3.96
C ASP A 284 -4.33 -25.07 -4.12
N ASN A 285 -3.08 -25.18 -4.54
CA ASN A 285 -2.38 -26.46 -4.64
C ASN A 285 -2.21 -27.14 -3.26
N LEU A 286 -1.90 -26.39 -2.22
CA LEU A 286 -1.83 -26.89 -0.83
C LEU A 286 -3.20 -27.35 -0.35
N TYR A 287 -4.25 -26.58 -0.60
CA TYR A 287 -5.62 -26.96 -0.25
C TYR A 287 -6.01 -28.30 -0.89
N ASN A 288 -5.72 -28.48 -2.19
CA ASN A 288 -5.99 -29.73 -2.91
C ASN A 288 -5.19 -30.91 -2.33
N LYS A 289 -3.91 -30.70 -1.98
CA LYS A 289 -3.08 -31.72 -1.32
C LYS A 289 -3.65 -32.13 0.03
N ILE A 290 -4.05 -31.15 0.87
CA ILE A 290 -4.65 -31.42 2.19
C ILE A 290 -5.97 -32.19 2.05
N SER A 291 -6.82 -31.80 1.10
CA SER A 291 -8.07 -32.52 0.79
C SER A 291 -7.82 -33.97 0.39
N ASN A 292 -6.81 -34.21 -0.46
CA ASN A 292 -6.45 -35.57 -0.89
C ASN A 292 -5.89 -36.39 0.27
N ILE A 293 -5.04 -35.83 1.14
CA ILE A 293 -4.55 -36.49 2.36
C ILE A 293 -5.71 -36.88 3.26
N GLY A 294 -6.70 -36.02 3.44
CA GLY A 294 -7.90 -36.32 4.21
C GLY A 294 -8.69 -37.52 3.64
N LYS A 295 -8.88 -37.55 2.32
CA LYS A 295 -9.53 -38.67 1.65
C LYS A 295 -8.76 -39.98 1.79
N GLU A 296 -7.44 -39.94 1.63
CA GLU A 296 -6.60 -41.16 1.84
C GLU A 296 -6.60 -41.63 3.30
N ALA A 297 -6.60 -40.72 4.27
CA ALA A 297 -6.77 -41.07 5.68
C ALA A 297 -8.12 -41.76 5.93
N ASN A 298 -9.24 -41.23 5.42
CA ASN A 298 -10.56 -41.84 5.54
C ASN A 298 -10.58 -43.26 4.92
N LYS A 299 -9.94 -43.45 3.76
CA LYS A 299 -9.79 -44.79 3.16
C LYS A 299 -8.94 -45.70 4.03
N GLY A 300 -7.88 -45.22 4.67
CA GLY A 300 -7.07 -45.96 5.63
C GLY A 300 -7.89 -46.45 6.82
N ASP A 301 -8.68 -45.56 7.41
CA ASP A 301 -9.56 -45.87 8.53
C ASP A 301 -10.63 -46.93 8.15
N ALA A 302 -11.25 -46.80 6.96
CA ALA A 302 -12.20 -47.73 6.45
C ALA A 302 -11.54 -49.14 6.24
N ARG A 303 -10.29 -49.19 5.72
CA ARG A 303 -9.52 -50.46 5.57
C ARG A 303 -9.21 -51.08 6.92
N ALA A 304 -8.79 -50.25 7.90
CA ALA A 304 -8.53 -50.74 9.26
C ALA A 304 -9.80 -51.31 9.90
N ALA A 305 -10.95 -50.65 9.74
CA ALA A 305 -12.24 -51.14 10.20
C ALA A 305 -12.63 -52.47 9.52
N ALA A 306 -12.40 -52.61 8.20
CA ALA A 306 -12.67 -53.86 7.47
C ALA A 306 -11.78 -54.99 7.97
N LEU A 307 -10.49 -54.76 8.22
CA LEU A 307 -9.60 -55.75 8.79
C LEU A 307 -9.95 -56.11 10.23
N ALA A 308 -10.39 -55.17 11.03
CA ALA A 308 -10.85 -55.37 12.40
C ALA A 308 -12.13 -56.20 12.46
N ALA A 309 -12.95 -56.21 11.40
CA ALA A 309 -14.17 -57.00 11.29
C ALA A 309 -13.90 -58.50 10.97
N LEU A 310 -12.66 -58.87 10.69
CA LEU A 310 -12.28 -60.31 10.47
C LEU A 310 -12.26 -61.04 11.79
N HIS A 311 -13.36 -61.70 12.13
CA HIS A 311 -13.50 -62.49 13.37
C HIS A 311 -13.51 -63.97 13.06
N PRO A 312 -12.57 -64.76 13.60
CA PRO A 312 -12.56 -66.18 13.45
C PRO A 312 -13.67 -66.86 14.29
N MET A 313 -14.25 -67.89 13.79
CA MET A 313 -15.16 -68.77 14.54
C MET A 313 -14.37 -69.57 15.60
N GLN A 314 -15.09 -70.25 16.51
CA GLN A 314 -14.47 -71.11 17.50
C GLN A 314 -13.72 -72.24 16.84
N PHE A 315 -12.73 -72.81 17.58
CA PHE A 315 -11.97 -73.98 17.15
C PHE A 315 -12.88 -75.13 16.83
N ASP A 316 -12.70 -75.72 15.64
CA ASP A 316 -13.31 -76.95 15.23
C ASP A 316 -12.16 -77.93 14.86
N PRO A 317 -12.07 -79.12 15.52
CA PRO A 317 -11.01 -80.09 15.25
C PRO A 317 -11.05 -80.65 13.83
N ASP A 318 -12.24 -80.68 13.20
CA ASP A 318 -12.43 -81.23 11.86
C ASP A 318 -12.21 -80.13 10.75
N ASN A 319 -12.38 -78.84 11.09
CA ASN A 319 -12.26 -77.72 10.17
C ASN A 319 -11.31 -76.62 10.72
N ARG A 320 -10.01 -76.90 10.59
CA ARG A 320 -8.97 -75.98 11.17
C ARG A 320 -8.66 -74.80 10.39
N VAL A 321 -9.14 -74.63 9.13
CA VAL A 321 -8.95 -73.46 8.26
C VAL A 321 -10.29 -72.77 8.10
N GLN A 322 -10.28 -71.44 8.25
CA GLN A 322 -11.47 -70.62 8.12
C GLN A 322 -11.19 -69.44 7.17
N VAL A 323 -12.20 -69.06 6.41
CA VAL A 323 -12.17 -67.86 5.57
C VAL A 323 -13.07 -66.80 6.23
N MET A 324 -12.59 -65.59 6.30
CA MET A 324 -13.27 -64.46 6.93
C MET A 324 -13.47 -63.35 5.92
N GLY A 325 -14.58 -62.61 6.01
CA GLY A 325 -14.86 -61.42 5.24
C GLY A 325 -15.26 -60.27 6.17
N GLY A 326 -14.80 -59.08 5.89
CA GLY A 326 -15.13 -57.88 6.67
C GLY A 326 -15.35 -56.67 5.79
N ILE A 327 -16.34 -55.85 6.10
CA ILE A 327 -16.60 -54.59 5.46
C ILE A 327 -16.36 -53.47 6.48
N GLY A 328 -15.63 -52.44 6.08
CA GLY A 328 -15.40 -51.22 6.88
C GLY A 328 -15.92 -49.99 6.17
N HIS A 329 -16.54 -49.11 6.91
CA HIS A 329 -16.99 -47.82 6.44
C HIS A 329 -16.50 -46.72 7.40
N TYR A 330 -15.96 -45.64 6.84
CA TYR A 330 -15.60 -44.45 7.62
C TYR A 330 -15.81 -43.20 6.77
N LYS A 331 -16.67 -42.31 7.25
CA LYS A 331 -17.09 -41.08 6.52
C LYS A 331 -17.57 -41.41 5.09
N ASP A 332 -16.75 -41.02 4.09
CA ASP A 332 -17.03 -41.19 2.66
C ASP A 332 -16.31 -42.41 2.02
N ALA A 333 -15.61 -43.20 2.81
CA ALA A 333 -14.80 -44.31 2.34
C ALA A 333 -15.36 -45.68 2.78
N ASN A 334 -15.27 -46.66 1.88
CA ASN A 334 -15.63 -48.04 2.12
C ASN A 334 -14.44 -48.93 1.80
N ALA A 335 -14.33 -50.07 2.52
CA ALA A 335 -13.30 -51.06 2.28
C ALA A 335 -13.87 -52.45 2.50
N LEU A 336 -13.36 -53.43 1.73
CA LEU A 336 -13.60 -54.82 1.89
C LEU A 336 -12.27 -55.52 2.30
N ALA A 337 -12.32 -56.42 3.26
CA ALA A 337 -11.19 -57.25 3.68
C ALA A 337 -11.56 -58.71 3.59
N LEU A 338 -10.60 -59.51 3.17
CA LEU A 338 -10.66 -60.98 3.21
C LEU A 338 -9.53 -61.48 4.11
N GLY A 339 -9.82 -62.55 4.86
CA GLY A 339 -8.85 -63.12 5.76
C GLY A 339 -8.95 -64.65 5.85
N VAL A 340 -7.90 -65.24 6.33
CA VAL A 340 -7.81 -66.69 6.65
C VAL A 340 -7.39 -66.83 8.10
N GLY A 341 -8.05 -67.77 8.81
CA GLY A 341 -7.65 -68.17 10.13
C GLY A 341 -7.24 -69.68 10.09
N TYR A 342 -6.16 -70.01 10.78
CA TYR A 342 -5.68 -71.39 10.91
C TYR A 342 -5.42 -71.78 12.37
N TYR A 343 -5.98 -72.86 12.83
CA TYR A 343 -5.79 -73.39 14.16
C TYR A 343 -4.83 -74.59 14.13
N PRO A 344 -3.50 -74.40 14.32
CA PRO A 344 -2.57 -75.53 14.48
C PRO A 344 -2.90 -76.43 15.68
N LYS A 345 -3.40 -75.77 16.74
CA LYS A 345 -3.87 -76.42 17.99
C LYS A 345 -5.10 -75.69 18.51
N GLU A 346 -5.89 -76.30 19.39
CA GLU A 346 -7.08 -75.68 20.00
C GLU A 346 -6.80 -74.31 20.69
N ASN A 347 -5.62 -74.21 21.25
CA ASN A 347 -5.19 -73.03 21.99
C ASN A 347 -4.31 -72.04 21.18
N LEU A 348 -4.08 -72.32 19.89
CA LEU A 348 -3.26 -71.46 19.01
C LEU A 348 -4.00 -71.12 17.71
N LEU A 349 -4.22 -69.82 17.45
CA LEU A 349 -4.79 -69.35 16.22
C LEU A 349 -3.78 -68.41 15.50
N LEU A 350 -3.60 -68.70 14.22
CA LEU A 350 -2.89 -67.77 13.28
C LEU A 350 -3.92 -67.16 12.34
N THR A 351 -3.84 -65.85 12.15
CA THR A 351 -4.71 -65.13 11.22
C THR A 351 -3.88 -64.34 10.23
N ALA A 352 -4.36 -64.25 8.99
CA ALA A 352 -3.85 -63.36 7.98
C ALA A 352 -5.04 -62.68 7.29
N GLY A 353 -4.98 -61.38 7.08
CA GLY A 353 -6.02 -60.65 6.40
C GLY A 353 -5.43 -59.59 5.47
N ALA A 354 -6.16 -59.27 4.40
CA ALA A 354 -5.80 -58.18 3.46
C ALA A 354 -7.06 -57.49 2.92
N THR A 355 -6.95 -56.23 2.66
CA THR A 355 -8.01 -55.46 1.98
C THR A 355 -7.92 -55.64 0.47
N VAL A 356 -9.08 -55.59 -0.20
CA VAL A 356 -9.22 -55.80 -1.66
C VAL A 356 -9.49 -54.46 -2.36
N ASN A 357 -8.75 -53.44 -2.01
CA ASN A 357 -8.92 -52.08 -2.55
C ASN A 357 -7.62 -51.64 -3.25
N ASP A 358 -7.63 -50.44 -3.87
CA ASP A 358 -6.50 -49.84 -4.63
C ASP A 358 -5.15 -49.86 -3.89
N HIS A 359 -5.18 -49.69 -2.57
CA HIS A 359 -4.01 -49.82 -1.72
C HIS A 359 -4.29 -50.97 -0.70
N ILE A 360 -3.50 -52.01 -0.78
CA ILE A 360 -3.65 -53.17 0.09
C ILE A 360 -3.12 -52.84 1.48
N MET A 361 -3.97 -53.00 2.48
CA MET A 361 -3.57 -53.09 3.88
C MET A 361 -3.67 -54.53 4.32
N ALA A 362 -2.66 -55.05 4.96
CA ALA A 362 -2.64 -56.42 5.42
C ALA A 362 -2.28 -56.49 6.90
N ASN A 363 -2.76 -57.54 7.56
CA ASN A 363 -2.38 -57.87 8.93
C ASN A 363 -2.06 -59.36 9.08
N LEU A 364 -1.22 -59.67 10.05
CA LEU A 364 -0.94 -61.01 10.54
C LEU A 364 -1.17 -60.99 12.04
N GLY A 365 -1.85 -62.01 12.54
CA GLY A 365 -2.16 -62.12 13.96
C GLY A 365 -1.85 -63.52 14.50
N VAL A 366 -1.44 -63.55 15.75
CA VAL A 366 -1.26 -64.77 16.52
C VAL A 366 -2.03 -64.60 17.82
N SER A 367 -2.91 -65.58 18.12
CA SER A 367 -3.63 -65.60 19.39
C SER A 367 -3.34 -66.92 20.09
N TYR A 368 -2.97 -66.83 21.35
CA TYR A 368 -2.67 -68.02 22.17
C TYR A 368 -3.47 -67.97 23.47
N LYS A 369 -4.17 -69.08 23.77
CA LYS A 369 -4.94 -69.28 24.99
C LYS A 369 -4.07 -69.96 26.06
N PHE A 370 -3.88 -69.31 27.18
CA PHE A 370 -3.18 -69.85 28.34
C PHE A 370 -4.18 -70.52 29.25
N GLY A 371 -3.78 -71.67 29.83
CA GLY A 371 -4.58 -72.46 30.77
C GLY A 371 -4.72 -73.94 30.32
N GLU A 372 -5.15 -74.81 31.23
CA GLU A 372 -5.44 -76.22 30.88
C GLU A 372 -6.66 -76.28 29.99
N ASN A 373 -6.52 -76.88 28.81
CA ASN A 373 -7.65 -77.24 27.98
C ASN A 373 -8.39 -78.37 28.70
N LYS A 374 -9.47 -78.05 29.39
CA LYS A 374 -10.47 -79.09 29.68
C LYS A 374 -11.09 -79.39 28.33
N THR A 375 -10.48 -80.26 27.63
CA THR A 375 -11.02 -80.85 26.42
C THR A 375 -12.44 -81.25 26.71
N LEU A 376 -13.42 -80.61 26.04
CA LEU A 376 -14.73 -81.29 25.91
C LEU A 376 -14.38 -82.66 25.33
N GLN A 377 -14.43 -83.66 26.17
CA GLN A 377 -14.16 -85.01 25.71
C GLN A 377 -15.02 -85.24 24.46
N LYS A 378 -14.38 -85.33 23.32
CA LYS A 378 -15.03 -85.92 22.16
C LYS A 378 -15.66 -87.18 22.71
N ILE A 379 -16.98 -87.23 22.74
CA ILE A 379 -17.66 -88.46 23.03
C ILE A 379 -17.08 -89.42 22.00
N SER A 380 -16.22 -90.34 22.48
CA SER A 380 -15.61 -91.29 21.57
C SER A 380 -16.72 -92.08 20.91
N PRO A 381 -16.53 -92.62 19.67
CA PRO A 381 -17.51 -93.53 19.08
C PRO A 381 -17.85 -94.71 19.99
N ALA A 382 -16.89 -95.09 20.84
CA ALA A 382 -17.11 -96.14 21.86
C ALA A 382 -18.05 -95.61 22.99
N SER A 383 -17.96 -94.38 23.42
CA SER A 383 -18.87 -93.79 24.42
C SER A 383 -20.25 -93.52 23.85
N TYR A 384 -20.36 -93.18 22.56
CA TYR A 384 -21.62 -93.03 21.85
C TYR A 384 -22.34 -94.36 21.72
N ASN A 385 -21.62 -95.40 21.28
CA ASN A 385 -22.13 -96.78 21.18
C ASN A 385 -22.51 -97.36 22.55
N ALA A 386 -21.77 -97.03 23.63
CA ALA A 386 -22.13 -97.42 25.00
C ALA A 386 -23.37 -96.68 25.51
N LEU A 387 -23.60 -95.40 25.10
CA LEU A 387 -24.83 -94.67 25.43
C LEU A 387 -26.03 -95.22 24.66
N GLU A 388 -25.87 -95.52 23.38
CA GLU A 388 -26.86 -96.14 22.50
C GLU A 388 -27.28 -97.54 23.04
N GLN A 389 -26.33 -98.39 23.38
CA GLN A 389 -26.61 -99.72 24.03
C GLN A 389 -27.37 -99.55 25.37
N ARG A 390 -27.07 -98.49 26.13
CA ARG A 390 -27.77 -98.19 27.39
C ARG A 390 -29.20 -97.70 27.18
N VAL A 391 -29.42 -96.97 26.11
CA VAL A 391 -30.76 -96.49 25.67
C VAL A 391 -31.55 -97.70 25.22
N ASP A 392 -31.02 -98.60 24.37
CA ASP A 392 -31.66 -99.81 23.91
C ASP A 392 -31.99 -100.72 25.05
N THR A 393 -31.09 -100.90 26.06
CA THR A 393 -31.33 -101.69 27.27
C THR A 393 -32.45 -101.11 28.11
N LEU A 394 -32.50 -99.78 28.28
CA LEU A 394 -33.56 -99.09 28.99
C LEU A 394 -34.94 -99.19 28.28
N GLU A 395 -34.94 -99.10 26.95
CA GLU A 395 -36.14 -99.35 26.15
C GLU A 395 -36.68 -100.78 26.27
N ALA A 396 -35.79 -101.79 26.21
CA ALA A 396 -36.16 -103.22 26.42
C ALA A 396 -36.69 -103.41 27.86
N GLN A 397 -36.08 -102.78 28.88
CA GLN A 397 -36.57 -102.84 30.26
C GLN A 397 -37.97 -102.20 30.43
N ASN A 398 -38.14 -100.99 29.82
CA ASN A 398 -39.42 -100.29 29.79
C ASN A 398 -40.52 -101.16 29.12
N LYS A 399 -40.23 -101.81 28.01
CA LYS A 399 -41.16 -102.67 27.30
C LYS A 399 -41.55 -103.91 28.17
N LYS A 400 -40.57 -104.50 28.85
CA LYS A 400 -40.80 -105.62 29.76
C LYS A 400 -41.61 -105.19 31.01
N LEU A 401 -41.35 -103.97 31.51
CA LEU A 401 -42.15 -103.38 32.60
C LEU A 401 -43.58 -103.14 32.17
N GLN A 402 -43.79 -102.61 30.95
CA GLN A 402 -45.13 -102.40 30.38
C GLN A 402 -45.89 -103.72 30.21
N GLU A 403 -45.25 -104.77 29.66
CA GLU A 403 -45.83 -106.10 29.52
C GLU A 403 -46.23 -106.67 30.91
N THR A 404 -45.40 -106.41 31.94
CA THR A 404 -45.68 -106.87 33.31
C THR A 404 -46.86 -106.12 33.92
N VAL A 405 -46.92 -104.76 33.68
CA VAL A 405 -48.06 -103.96 34.10
C VAL A 405 -49.35 -104.38 33.41
N ASP A 406 -49.31 -104.67 32.11
CA ASP A 406 -50.47 -105.16 31.35
C ASP A 406 -50.95 -106.56 31.82
N MET A 407 -50.04 -107.48 32.15
CA MET A 407 -50.38 -108.74 32.80
C MET A 407 -51.00 -108.57 34.19
N LEU A 408 -50.52 -107.64 34.99
CA LEU A 408 -51.08 -107.40 36.30
C LEU A 408 -52.46 -106.71 36.19
N VAL A 409 -52.68 -105.83 35.26
CA VAL A 409 -53.98 -105.22 34.96
C VAL A 409 -54.98 -106.26 34.49
N GLN A 410 -54.55 -107.22 33.57
CA GLN A 410 -55.37 -108.36 33.17
C GLN A 410 -55.74 -109.27 34.32
N LYS A 411 -54.80 -109.59 35.23
CA LYS A 411 -55.09 -110.37 36.43
C LYS A 411 -56.01 -109.65 37.42
N LEU A 412 -55.99 -108.33 37.47
CA LEU A 412 -56.90 -107.57 38.31
C LEU A 412 -58.32 -107.48 37.72
N ASN A 413 -58.44 -107.39 36.39
CA ASN A 413 -59.76 -107.38 35.72
C ASN A 413 -60.47 -108.75 35.63
N ASN A 414 -59.77 -109.93 35.93
CA ASN A 414 -60.29 -111.31 35.93
C ASN A 414 -60.54 -111.82 37.33
N ARG A 415 -60.63 -110.93 38.33
CA ARG A 415 -61.14 -111.20 39.66
C ARG A 415 -62.48 -110.48 39.83
#